data_4f1f8c14b3fcbd06902543cf0854ee88
#
_entry.id   4f1f8c14b3fcbd06902543cf0854ee88
#
_cell.length_a   1.000
_cell.length_b   1.000
_cell.length_c   1.000
_cell.angle_alpha   90.00
_cell.angle_beta   90.00
_cell.angle_gamma   90.00
#
_symmetry.space_group_name_H-M   'P 1'
#
loop_
_entity.id
_entity.type
_entity.pdbx_description
1 polymer ?
#
loop_
_entity_poly.entity_id
_entity_poly.type
_entity_poly.pdbx_seq_one_letter_code
_entity_poly.pdbx_strand_id
1 'polypeptide(L)'
;KTKYSGESIKSLKPNSLFSNNWTQKPKVNNYEDLSSKIYSEFQNKNLTNYNIITKDKVEFDKLSPGWKTAVILDLIFNNSSDYAPLIIDQPEDNLASSYLNGDLIKSIQCTKQKRQVIIVSHNATIPMLGDAQNVIVCKNNNGKISIKNAALEEEIDGHDVVDIVAKLTDGGKTAIKKRFKKYNLKKYRGDEDEN
;
A
#
# COMPACT_ATOMS: atom_id res chain seq x y z
N LYS A 1 21.75 32.15 -14.61
CA LYS A 1 22.64 32.53 -15.72
C LYS A 1 23.97 31.86 -15.43
N THR A 2 24.28 30.84 -16.20
CA THR A 2 25.44 29.97 -16.05
C THR A 2 26.73 30.80 -16.23
N LYS A 3 27.60 30.77 -15.23
CA LYS A 3 28.96 31.35 -15.29
C LYS A 3 29.86 30.65 -16.32
N TYR A 4 29.33 29.66 -17.04
CA TYR A 4 30.07 28.74 -17.90
C TYR A 4 29.39 28.68 -19.28
N SER A 5 29.60 29.68 -20.09
CA SER A 5 29.19 29.67 -21.50
C SER A 5 30.35 29.19 -22.36
N GLY A 6 30.36 27.88 -22.66
CA GLY A 6 31.04 27.37 -23.84
C GLY A 6 32.57 27.44 -23.95
N GLU A 7 33.29 28.02 -23.00
CA GLU A 7 34.73 28.04 -23.03
C GLU A 7 35.36 26.83 -22.34
N SER A 8 36.48 26.41 -22.88
CA SER A 8 37.28 25.26 -22.53
C SER A 8 37.18 24.83 -21.04
N ILE A 9 36.97 23.56 -20.77
CA ILE A 9 37.04 22.90 -19.46
C ILE A 9 38.26 23.36 -18.62
N LYS A 10 39.33 23.80 -19.28
CA LYS A 10 40.54 24.35 -18.66
C LYS A 10 40.33 25.73 -17.94
N SER A 11 39.23 26.41 -18.21
CA SER A 11 38.90 27.68 -17.57
C SER A 11 38.02 27.57 -16.33
N LEU A 12 37.55 26.38 -15.98
CA LEU A 12 36.77 26.16 -14.76
C LEU A 12 37.65 26.42 -13.53
N LYS A 13 37.35 27.49 -12.80
CA LYS A 13 38.04 27.75 -11.54
C LYS A 13 37.66 26.72 -10.49
N PRO A 14 38.64 26.14 -9.80
CA PRO A 14 38.46 25.04 -8.86
C PRO A 14 37.42 25.23 -7.76
N ASN A 15 37.26 26.45 -7.28
CA ASN A 15 36.56 26.74 -6.03
C ASN A 15 35.08 27.05 -6.18
N SER A 16 34.47 26.84 -7.35
CA SER A 16 33.11 27.31 -7.60
C SER A 16 32.04 26.24 -7.59
N LEU A 17 32.39 24.95 -7.85
CA LEU A 17 31.43 23.86 -7.95
C LEU A 17 31.92 22.50 -7.38
N PHE A 18 33.24 22.32 -7.18
CA PHE A 18 33.82 21.02 -6.79
C PHE A 18 34.81 21.19 -5.64
N SER A 19 34.93 20.15 -4.82
CA SER A 19 35.92 20.12 -3.73
C SER A 19 37.35 20.16 -4.26
N ASN A 20 38.31 20.69 -3.45
CA ASN A 20 39.72 20.86 -3.82
C ASN A 20 40.41 19.59 -4.37
N ASN A 21 39.96 18.41 -3.98
CA ASN A 21 40.50 17.14 -4.46
C ASN A 21 40.22 16.85 -5.93
N TRP A 22 39.17 17.47 -6.49
CA TRP A 22 38.79 17.28 -7.89
C TRP A 22 39.68 18.06 -8.87
N THR A 23 40.30 19.13 -8.39
CA THR A 23 41.10 20.05 -9.20
C THR A 23 42.58 19.67 -9.27
N GLN A 24 43.05 18.81 -8.37
CA GLN A 24 44.45 18.44 -8.35
C GLN A 24 44.84 17.40 -9.42
N LYS A 25 43.86 16.64 -9.93
CA LYS A 25 44.07 15.69 -11.05
C LYS A 25 42.78 15.59 -11.89
N PRO A 26 42.52 16.54 -12.80
CA PRO A 26 41.36 16.40 -13.67
C PRO A 26 41.58 15.23 -14.64
N LYS A 27 40.96 14.11 -14.34
CA LYS A 27 40.87 12.95 -15.25
C LYS A 27 39.64 13.05 -16.17
N VAL A 28 39.38 14.25 -16.65
CA VAL A 28 38.26 14.49 -17.57
C VAL A 28 38.87 14.67 -18.95
N ASN A 29 38.73 13.67 -19.79
CA ASN A 29 39.34 13.61 -21.10
C ASN A 29 38.44 14.19 -22.20
N ASN A 30 37.12 14.25 -21.97
CA ASN A 30 36.15 14.74 -22.94
C ASN A 30 34.88 15.26 -22.25
N TYR A 31 34.00 15.88 -23.02
CA TYR A 31 32.73 16.48 -22.56
C TYR A 31 31.79 15.43 -21.96
N GLU A 32 31.75 14.20 -22.50
CA GLU A 32 30.87 13.13 -22.01
C GLU A 32 31.28 12.66 -20.61
N ASP A 33 32.60 12.53 -20.36
CA ASP A 33 33.14 12.17 -19.06
C ASP A 33 32.86 13.27 -18.00
N LEU A 34 32.95 14.55 -18.41
CA LEU A 34 32.57 15.66 -17.55
C LEU A 34 31.06 15.65 -17.25
N SER A 35 30.24 15.46 -18.27
CA SER A 35 28.79 15.43 -18.13
C SER A 35 28.33 14.32 -17.20
N SER A 36 28.87 13.10 -17.37
CA SER A 36 28.52 11.95 -16.52
C SER A 36 28.98 12.15 -15.06
N LYS A 37 30.14 12.75 -14.83
CA LYS A 37 30.63 13.08 -13.48
C LYS A 37 29.81 14.18 -12.83
N ILE A 38 29.46 15.22 -13.56
CA ILE A 38 28.55 16.26 -13.07
C ILE A 38 27.20 15.64 -12.70
N TYR A 39 26.64 14.81 -13.57
CA TYR A 39 25.35 14.16 -13.35
C TYR A 39 25.39 13.22 -12.12
N SER A 40 26.45 12.43 -11.95
CA SER A 40 26.61 11.58 -10.77
C SER A 40 26.75 12.38 -9.46
N GLU A 41 27.48 13.50 -9.48
CA GLU A 41 27.59 14.39 -8.32
C GLU A 41 26.26 15.09 -7.99
N PHE A 42 25.50 15.50 -9.01
CA PHE A 42 24.15 16.03 -8.80
C PHE A 42 23.19 15.00 -8.25
N GLN A 43 23.22 13.77 -8.75
CA GLN A 43 22.41 12.67 -8.19
C GLN A 43 22.80 12.39 -6.72
N ASN A 44 24.09 12.37 -6.41
CA ASN A 44 24.55 12.10 -5.06
C ASN A 44 24.31 13.24 -4.05
N LYS A 45 24.28 14.48 -4.50
CA LYS A 45 24.08 15.67 -3.63
C LYS A 45 22.66 16.18 -3.55
N ASN A 46 21.82 15.90 -4.55
CA ASN A 46 20.42 16.34 -4.60
C ASN A 46 19.43 15.24 -4.23
N LEU A 47 19.88 14.16 -3.62
CA LEU A 47 18.98 13.28 -2.91
C LEU A 47 18.43 14.05 -1.71
N THR A 48 17.36 14.80 -1.95
CA THR A 48 16.49 15.23 -0.87
C THR A 48 15.98 13.93 -0.24
N ASN A 49 16.56 13.53 0.87
CA ASN A 49 16.09 12.38 1.62
C ASN A 49 14.73 12.76 2.19
N TYR A 50 13.67 12.31 1.55
CA TYR A 50 12.34 12.40 2.12
C TYR A 50 12.24 11.31 3.18
N ASN A 51 12.26 11.72 4.43
CA ASN A 51 12.01 10.83 5.55
C ASN A 51 10.51 10.86 5.87
N ILE A 52 9.85 9.70 5.76
CA ILE A 52 8.50 9.54 6.27
C ILE A 52 8.62 9.35 7.79
N ILE A 53 7.95 10.21 8.55
CA ILE A 53 7.91 10.14 10.00
C ILE A 53 6.45 9.99 10.41
N THR A 54 6.15 9.01 11.26
CA THR A 54 4.81 8.81 11.81
C THR A 54 4.39 9.96 12.73
N LYS A 55 3.09 10.05 13.05
CA LYS A 55 2.58 11.02 14.03
C LYS A 55 3.31 10.92 15.39
N ASP A 56 3.74 9.72 15.75
CA ASP A 56 4.50 9.43 16.98
C ASP A 56 6.01 9.69 16.84
N LYS A 57 6.42 10.40 15.80
CA LYS A 57 7.81 10.78 15.49
C LYS A 57 8.76 9.59 15.27
N VAL A 58 8.24 8.44 14.88
CA VAL A 58 9.03 7.27 14.50
C VAL A 58 9.36 7.34 13.03
N GLU A 59 10.63 7.20 12.67
CA GLU A 59 11.09 7.13 11.27
C GLU A 59 10.60 5.86 10.60
N PHE A 60 10.19 5.95 9.34
CA PHE A 60 9.66 4.83 8.55
C PHE A 60 10.59 3.61 8.58
N ASP A 61 11.89 3.82 8.47
CA ASP A 61 12.86 2.73 8.43
C ASP A 61 12.93 1.92 9.73
N LYS A 62 12.54 2.51 10.85
CA LYS A 62 12.51 1.88 12.16
C LYS A 62 11.21 1.12 12.45
N LEU A 63 10.22 1.25 11.57
CA LEU A 63 8.94 0.54 11.70
C LEU A 63 9.09 -0.95 11.40
N SER A 64 8.25 -1.76 12.05
CA SER A 64 8.10 -3.17 11.68
C SER A 64 7.54 -3.29 10.24
N PRO A 65 7.76 -4.42 9.55
CA PRO A 65 7.25 -4.61 8.18
C PRO A 65 5.76 -4.34 8.06
N GLY A 66 4.95 -4.81 9.02
CA GLY A 66 3.50 -4.58 9.00
C GLY A 66 3.12 -3.11 9.14
N TRP A 67 3.83 -2.33 9.94
CA TRP A 67 3.61 -0.89 10.05
C TRP A 67 4.10 -0.13 8.82
N LYS A 68 5.19 -0.59 8.18
CA LYS A 68 5.64 -0.02 6.90
C LYS A 68 4.57 -0.16 5.83
N THR A 69 3.99 -1.37 5.71
CA THR A 69 2.88 -1.63 4.78
C THR A 69 1.67 -0.75 5.10
N ALA A 70 1.31 -0.60 6.37
CA ALA A 70 0.21 0.27 6.79
C ALA A 70 0.42 1.73 6.36
N VAL A 71 1.61 2.29 6.58
CA VAL A 71 1.94 3.66 6.18
C VAL A 71 1.87 3.84 4.66
N ILE A 72 2.36 2.86 3.88
CA ILE A 72 2.29 2.91 2.42
C ILE A 72 0.83 2.88 1.94
N LEU A 73 0.02 2.00 2.52
CA LEU A 73 -1.41 1.92 2.18
C LEU A 73 -2.13 3.22 2.53
N ASP A 74 -1.86 3.81 3.69
CA ASP A 74 -2.42 5.11 4.07
C ASP A 74 -2.08 6.20 3.04
N LEU A 75 -0.85 6.25 2.57
CA LEU A 75 -0.44 7.21 1.53
C LEU A 75 -1.21 6.98 0.21
N ILE A 76 -1.40 5.72 -0.19
CA ILE A 76 -2.13 5.35 -1.41
C ILE A 76 -3.62 5.71 -1.30
N PHE A 77 -4.25 5.39 -0.17
CA PHE A 77 -5.66 5.68 0.07
C PHE A 77 -5.93 7.18 0.21
N ASN A 78 -5.02 7.91 0.86
CA ASN A 78 -5.17 9.36 1.07
C ASN A 78 -4.76 10.22 -0.14
N ASN A 79 -4.29 9.62 -1.23
CA ASN A 79 -4.03 10.36 -2.47
C ASN A 79 -5.37 10.78 -3.14
N SER A 80 -5.89 11.91 -2.69
CA SER A 80 -7.21 12.43 -3.09
C SER A 80 -7.29 12.97 -4.51
N SER A 81 -6.15 13.14 -5.18
CA SER A 81 -6.09 13.67 -6.56
C SER A 81 -6.17 12.59 -7.63
N ASP A 82 -6.10 11.32 -7.25
CA ASP A 82 -6.13 10.20 -8.18
C ASP A 82 -7.51 9.54 -8.19
N TYR A 83 -8.17 9.60 -9.33
CA TYR A 83 -9.47 8.95 -9.58
C TYR A 83 -9.35 7.62 -10.32
N ALA A 84 -8.14 7.17 -10.66
CA ALA A 84 -7.92 5.89 -11.30
C ALA A 84 -8.40 4.73 -10.41
N PRO A 85 -8.89 3.63 -10.99
CA PRO A 85 -9.21 2.43 -10.23
C PRO A 85 -8.02 1.96 -9.41
N LEU A 86 -8.27 1.64 -8.14
CA LEU A 86 -7.26 1.13 -7.21
C LEU A 86 -7.39 -0.39 -7.13
N ILE A 87 -6.33 -1.10 -7.49
CA ILE A 87 -6.24 -2.56 -7.38
C ILE A 87 -5.23 -2.91 -6.30
N ILE A 88 -5.63 -3.71 -5.32
CA ILE A 88 -4.79 -4.14 -4.21
C ILE A 88 -4.87 -5.65 -4.09
N ASP A 89 -3.73 -6.31 -4.08
CA ASP A 89 -3.61 -7.75 -3.90
C ASP A 89 -3.17 -8.07 -2.48
N GLN A 90 -4.00 -8.81 -1.75
CA GLN A 90 -3.77 -9.34 -0.40
C GLN A 90 -3.20 -8.30 0.60
N PRO A 91 -3.90 -7.17 0.83
CA PRO A 91 -3.41 -6.14 1.75
C PRO A 91 -3.21 -6.67 3.18
N GLU A 92 -3.92 -7.73 3.55
CA GLU A 92 -3.88 -8.33 4.88
C GLU A 92 -2.61 -9.10 5.22
N ASP A 93 -1.85 -9.60 4.24
CA ASP A 93 -0.77 -10.57 4.47
C ASP A 93 0.36 -10.06 5.37
N ASN A 94 0.63 -8.77 5.34
CA ASN A 94 1.72 -8.15 6.09
C ASN A 94 1.25 -7.05 7.06
N LEU A 95 -0.04 -7.00 7.38
CA LEU A 95 -0.58 -5.99 8.26
C LEU A 95 -0.73 -6.45 9.71
N ALA A 96 -0.55 -5.53 10.64
CA ALA A 96 -0.97 -5.76 12.01
C ALA A 96 -2.51 -5.88 12.08
N SER A 97 -3.03 -6.88 12.81
CA SER A 97 -4.46 -7.14 12.90
C SER A 97 -5.27 -5.94 13.42
N SER A 98 -4.68 -5.11 14.28
CA SER A 98 -5.30 -3.88 14.77
C SER A 98 -5.52 -2.86 13.66
N TYR A 99 -4.56 -2.70 12.75
CA TYR A 99 -4.67 -1.81 11.60
C TYR A 99 -5.71 -2.33 10.60
N LEU A 100 -5.70 -3.64 10.34
CA LEU A 100 -6.63 -4.27 9.40
C LEU A 100 -8.09 -4.06 9.82
N ASN A 101 -8.43 -4.33 11.07
CA ASN A 101 -9.80 -4.24 11.57
C ASN A 101 -10.29 -2.79 11.80
N GLY A 102 -9.40 -1.82 11.83
CA GLY A 102 -9.72 -0.43 12.08
C GLY A 102 -9.48 0.46 10.87
N ASP A 103 -8.24 0.88 10.71
CA ASP A 103 -7.90 1.97 9.79
C ASP A 103 -7.98 1.55 8.31
N LEU A 104 -7.57 0.31 7.96
CA LEU A 104 -7.68 -0.17 6.58
C LEU A 104 -9.15 -0.21 6.11
N ILE A 105 -10.04 -0.75 6.93
CA ILE A 105 -11.48 -0.83 6.58
C ILE A 105 -12.06 0.57 6.38
N LYS A 106 -11.77 1.51 7.28
CA LYS A 106 -12.21 2.91 7.13
C LYS A 106 -11.67 3.53 5.84
N SER A 107 -10.40 3.30 5.54
CA SER A 107 -9.76 3.82 4.32
C SER A 107 -10.40 3.25 3.06
N ILE A 108 -10.75 1.96 3.03
CA ILE A 108 -11.49 1.32 1.94
C ILE A 108 -12.87 1.98 1.79
N GLN A 109 -13.64 2.10 2.88
CA GLN A 109 -14.98 2.70 2.88
C GLN A 109 -14.97 4.15 2.39
N CYS A 110 -13.98 4.95 2.79
CA CYS A 110 -13.83 6.32 2.32
C CYS A 110 -13.42 6.41 0.85
N THR A 111 -12.52 5.53 0.42
CA THR A 111 -11.95 5.57 -0.94
C THR A 111 -12.94 5.08 -1.98
N LYS A 112 -13.75 4.05 -1.68
CA LYS A 112 -14.78 3.53 -2.59
C LYS A 112 -15.86 4.56 -2.97
N GLN A 113 -16.02 5.62 -2.18
CA GLN A 113 -16.93 6.72 -2.50
C GLN A 113 -16.39 7.64 -3.61
N LYS A 114 -15.09 7.60 -3.87
CA LYS A 114 -14.41 8.51 -4.80
C LYS A 114 -13.91 7.82 -6.06
N ARG A 115 -13.52 6.56 -5.97
CA ARG A 115 -12.98 5.76 -7.07
C ARG A 115 -13.29 4.28 -6.91
N GLN A 116 -13.22 3.53 -8.00
CA GLN A 116 -13.35 2.08 -7.94
C GLN A 116 -12.18 1.47 -7.15
N VAL A 117 -12.52 0.59 -6.20
CA VAL A 117 -11.53 -0.17 -5.42
C VAL A 117 -11.76 -1.66 -5.67
N ILE A 118 -10.73 -2.35 -6.13
CA ILE A 118 -10.74 -3.79 -6.39
C ILE A 118 -9.70 -4.42 -5.46
N ILE A 119 -10.14 -5.34 -4.60
CA ILE A 119 -9.26 -6.00 -3.63
C ILE A 119 -9.33 -7.50 -3.84
N VAL A 120 -8.18 -8.13 -4.01
CA VAL A 120 -8.04 -9.57 -3.91
C VAL A 120 -7.69 -9.90 -2.46
N SER A 121 -8.46 -10.79 -1.83
CA SER A 121 -8.27 -11.10 -0.41
C SER A 121 -8.76 -12.51 -0.10
N HIS A 122 -8.15 -13.12 0.90
CA HIS A 122 -8.63 -14.37 1.52
C HIS A 122 -9.19 -14.15 2.94
N ASN A 123 -9.37 -12.89 3.35
CA ASN A 123 -9.87 -12.51 4.67
C ASN A 123 -11.30 -11.97 4.59
N ALA A 124 -12.24 -12.62 5.27
CA ALA A 124 -13.64 -12.22 5.31
C ALA A 124 -13.88 -10.80 5.84
N THR A 125 -13.00 -10.29 6.69
CA THR A 125 -13.12 -8.94 7.26
C THR A 125 -13.21 -7.87 6.17
N ILE A 126 -12.45 -8.04 5.08
CA ILE A 126 -12.39 -7.04 4.01
C ILE A 126 -13.72 -6.91 3.26
N PRO A 127 -14.32 -7.95 2.67
CA PRO A 127 -15.61 -7.81 2.02
C PRO A 127 -16.74 -7.49 2.98
N MET A 128 -16.75 -8.08 4.18
CA MET A 128 -17.85 -7.91 5.14
C MET A 128 -17.85 -6.54 5.81
N LEU A 129 -16.75 -6.13 6.43
CA LEU A 129 -16.65 -4.84 7.11
C LEU A 129 -16.36 -3.70 6.14
N GLY A 130 -15.70 -3.97 5.01
CA GLY A 130 -15.48 -3.01 3.92
C GLY A 130 -16.75 -2.71 3.13
N ASP A 131 -17.83 -3.44 3.40
CA ASP A 131 -19.12 -3.29 2.72
C ASP A 131 -18.93 -3.39 1.19
N ALA A 132 -18.52 -4.57 0.72
CA ALA A 132 -18.24 -4.81 -0.68
C ALA A 132 -19.54 -4.80 -1.51
N GLN A 133 -19.60 -3.94 -2.51
CA GLN A 133 -20.75 -3.83 -3.41
C GLN A 133 -20.86 -5.01 -4.38
N ASN A 134 -19.77 -5.70 -4.64
CA ASN A 134 -19.70 -6.87 -5.51
C ASN A 134 -18.60 -7.82 -5.03
N VAL A 135 -18.90 -9.08 -4.89
CA VAL A 135 -17.96 -10.14 -4.52
C VAL A 135 -17.73 -11.03 -5.72
N ILE A 136 -16.48 -11.17 -6.14
CA ILE A 136 -16.08 -12.03 -7.26
C ILE A 136 -15.46 -13.29 -6.66
N VAL A 137 -16.08 -14.43 -6.90
CA VAL A 137 -15.63 -15.73 -6.44
C VAL A 137 -14.94 -16.48 -7.58
N CYS A 138 -13.63 -16.73 -7.41
CA CYS A 138 -12.83 -17.49 -8.36
C CYS A 138 -12.66 -18.92 -7.86
N LYS A 139 -13.00 -19.90 -8.67
CA LYS A 139 -12.81 -21.34 -8.36
C LYS A 139 -11.98 -22.00 -9.46
N ASN A 140 -11.05 -22.85 -9.06
CA ASN A 140 -10.30 -23.71 -9.98
C ASN A 140 -10.78 -25.16 -9.79
N ASN A 141 -11.45 -25.67 -10.81
CA ASN A 141 -11.92 -27.06 -10.85
C ASN A 141 -11.11 -27.80 -11.91
N ASN A 142 -10.10 -28.57 -11.50
CA ASN A 142 -9.28 -29.39 -12.38
C ASN A 142 -8.70 -28.60 -13.60
N GLY A 143 -8.16 -27.41 -13.36
CA GLY A 143 -7.57 -26.57 -14.38
C GLY A 143 -8.57 -25.67 -15.12
N LYS A 144 -9.87 -25.81 -14.87
CA LYS A 144 -10.88 -24.86 -15.37
C LYS A 144 -11.20 -23.80 -14.32
N ILE A 145 -10.89 -22.56 -14.64
CA ILE A 145 -11.22 -21.42 -13.80
C ILE A 145 -12.68 -21.02 -14.09
N SER A 146 -13.48 -20.95 -13.04
CA SER A 146 -14.83 -20.37 -13.09
C SER A 146 -14.85 -19.10 -12.23
N ILE A 147 -15.49 -18.05 -12.78
CA ILE A 147 -15.64 -16.75 -12.12
C ILE A 147 -17.13 -16.49 -12.00
N LYS A 148 -17.60 -16.21 -10.79
CA LYS A 148 -18.97 -15.81 -10.50
C LYS A 148 -18.96 -14.61 -9.59
N ASN A 149 -19.96 -13.76 -9.72
CA ASN A 149 -20.05 -12.56 -8.91
C ASN A 149 -21.50 -12.24 -8.55
N ALA A 150 -21.67 -11.62 -7.39
CA ALA A 150 -22.93 -11.07 -6.92
C ALA A 150 -22.66 -10.08 -5.77
N ALA A 151 -23.65 -9.31 -5.38
CA ALA A 151 -23.58 -8.48 -4.17
C ALA A 151 -23.56 -9.36 -2.91
N LEU A 152 -23.16 -8.81 -1.77
CA LEU A 152 -23.12 -9.56 -0.49
C LEU A 152 -24.49 -10.10 -0.09
N GLU A 153 -25.56 -9.39 -0.43
CA GLU A 153 -26.95 -9.69 -0.09
C GLU A 153 -27.62 -10.64 -1.08
N GLU A 154 -26.91 -11.04 -2.14
CA GLU A 154 -27.43 -11.90 -3.19
C GLU A 154 -26.94 -13.35 -3.05
N GLU A 155 -27.32 -14.18 -4.02
CA GLU A 155 -26.97 -15.59 -4.11
C GLU A 155 -26.11 -15.89 -5.35
N ILE A 156 -25.21 -16.84 -5.20
CA ILE A 156 -24.49 -17.50 -6.30
C ILE A 156 -24.82 -18.99 -6.26
N ASP A 157 -25.42 -19.52 -7.34
CA ASP A 157 -25.81 -20.94 -7.45
C ASP A 157 -26.73 -21.42 -6.31
N GLY A 158 -27.66 -20.59 -5.84
CA GLY A 158 -28.57 -20.92 -4.74
C GLY A 158 -27.92 -20.95 -3.36
N HIS A 159 -26.77 -20.27 -3.20
CA HIS A 159 -26.09 -20.09 -1.92
C HIS A 159 -25.84 -18.61 -1.66
N ASP A 160 -26.17 -18.15 -0.47
CA ASP A 160 -25.87 -16.79 -0.01
C ASP A 160 -24.38 -16.46 -0.20
N VAL A 161 -24.07 -15.29 -0.76
CA VAL A 161 -22.68 -14.85 -0.97
C VAL A 161 -21.93 -14.80 0.36
N VAL A 162 -22.57 -14.33 1.43
CA VAL A 162 -22.02 -14.35 2.80
C VAL A 162 -21.60 -15.74 3.25
N ASP A 163 -22.38 -16.78 2.92
CA ASP A 163 -22.05 -18.16 3.24
C ASP A 163 -20.88 -18.68 2.45
N ILE A 164 -20.81 -18.30 1.17
CA ILE A 164 -19.67 -18.65 0.31
C ILE A 164 -18.39 -18.01 0.85
N VAL A 165 -18.42 -16.72 1.17
CA VAL A 165 -17.28 -16.01 1.76
C VAL A 165 -16.87 -16.69 3.07
N ALA A 166 -17.79 -16.88 4.00
CA ALA A 166 -17.53 -17.55 5.28
C ALA A 166 -16.89 -18.95 5.11
N LYS A 167 -17.33 -19.71 4.11
CA LYS A 167 -16.79 -21.03 3.82
C LYS A 167 -15.37 -20.98 3.27
N LEU A 168 -15.08 -20.03 2.39
CA LEU A 168 -13.77 -19.91 1.74
C LEU A 168 -12.70 -19.34 2.67
N THR A 169 -13.07 -18.43 3.58
CA THR A 169 -12.11 -17.69 4.41
C THR A 169 -12.06 -18.17 5.85
N ASP A 170 -13.21 -18.48 6.46
CA ASP A 170 -13.37 -18.76 7.90
C ASP A 170 -13.63 -20.22 8.25
N GLY A 171 -13.67 -21.11 7.26
CA GLY A 171 -14.02 -22.53 7.45
C GLY A 171 -15.51 -22.78 7.64
N GLY A 172 -16.35 -21.79 7.25
CA GLY A 172 -17.82 -21.87 7.24
C GLY A 172 -18.49 -21.57 8.57
N LYS A 173 -19.82 -21.48 8.52
CA LYS A 173 -20.68 -21.15 9.68
C LYS A 173 -20.40 -22.02 10.92
N THR A 174 -20.05 -23.28 10.75
CA THR A 174 -19.77 -24.18 11.88
C THR A 174 -18.49 -23.76 12.62
N ALA A 175 -17.43 -23.41 11.89
CA ALA A 175 -16.18 -22.94 12.48
C ALA A 175 -16.38 -21.59 13.19
N ILE A 176 -17.12 -20.69 12.57
CA ILE A 176 -17.49 -19.38 13.14
C ILE A 176 -18.29 -19.58 14.44
N LYS A 177 -19.31 -20.45 14.45
CA LYS A 177 -20.10 -20.77 15.66
C LYS A 177 -19.25 -21.35 16.79
N LYS A 178 -18.27 -22.22 16.46
CA LYS A 178 -17.34 -22.78 17.47
C LYS A 178 -16.45 -21.69 18.06
N ARG A 179 -15.91 -20.78 17.23
CA ARG A 179 -15.11 -19.62 17.72
C ARG A 179 -15.97 -18.72 18.61
N PHE A 180 -17.17 -18.36 18.15
CA PHE A 180 -18.13 -17.55 18.92
C PHE A 180 -18.39 -18.12 20.32
N LYS A 181 -18.61 -19.47 20.42
CA LYS A 181 -18.80 -20.14 21.72
C LYS A 181 -17.54 -20.06 22.58
N LYS A 182 -16.34 -20.22 22.00
CA LYS A 182 -15.08 -20.15 22.74
C LYS A 182 -14.76 -18.76 23.29
N TYR A 183 -15.08 -17.73 22.52
CA TYR A 183 -14.94 -16.33 22.97
C TYR A 183 -15.98 -15.90 23.98
N ASN A 184 -17.00 -16.74 24.24
CA ASN A 184 -18.09 -16.50 25.22
C ASN A 184 -18.85 -15.19 24.98
N LEU A 185 -19.04 -14.82 23.71
CA LEU A 185 -19.59 -13.54 23.27
C LEU A 185 -21.03 -13.29 23.74
N LYS A 186 -21.72 -14.31 24.32
CA LYS A 186 -23.01 -14.09 24.99
C LYS A 186 -22.94 -13.08 26.14
N LYS A 187 -21.75 -12.90 26.73
CA LYS A 187 -21.49 -11.93 27.80
C LYS A 187 -21.51 -10.48 27.34
N TYR A 188 -21.32 -10.23 26.04
CA TYR A 188 -21.22 -8.89 25.44
C TYR A 188 -22.50 -8.43 24.74
N ARG A 189 -23.57 -9.23 24.77
CA ARG A 189 -24.87 -8.85 24.19
C ARG A 189 -25.64 -7.79 24.99
N GLY A 190 -25.15 -7.43 26.18
CA GLY A 190 -25.81 -6.45 27.07
C GLY A 190 -25.26 -5.04 26.98
N ASP A 191 -24.12 -4.81 26.31
CA ASP A 191 -23.44 -3.52 26.35
C ASP A 191 -23.62 -2.67 25.06
N GLU A 192 -24.25 -3.20 24.02
CA GLU A 192 -24.46 -2.48 22.75
C GLU A 192 -25.84 -1.78 22.63
N ASP A 193 -26.76 -2.03 23.56
CA ASP A 193 -28.09 -1.43 23.54
C ASP A 193 -28.20 -0.15 24.44
N GLU A 194 -27.10 0.36 25.01
CA GLU A 194 -27.07 1.54 25.87
C GLU A 194 -26.11 2.66 25.41
N ASN A 195 -25.96 2.92 24.09
CA ASN A 195 -25.36 4.19 23.63
C ASN A 195 -25.99 4.68 22.33
#